data_3f41e2c2f843fd9958604359086240eb
#
_entry.id   3f41e2c2f843fd9958604359086240eb
#
_cell.length_a   1.000
_cell.length_b   1.000
_cell.length_c   1.000
_cell.angle_alpha   90.00
_cell.angle_beta   90.00
_cell.angle_gamma   90.00
#
_symmetry.space_group_name_H-M   'P 1'
#
loop_
_entity.id
_entity.type
_entity.pdbx_description
1 polymer ?
#
loop_
_entity_poly.entity_id
_entity_poly.type
_entity_poly.pdbx_seq_one_letter_code
_entity_poly.pdbx_strand_id
1 'polypeptide(L)'
;IGAPTCDEYGNMRANGGKSDCGVLSYAMVDAQYADKVVAVTDCLVPFPNIPASISMVDVDYVCVVDEIGNPAKIATGAAKPTTDVRKIMMADYCTKFVVNTPYFKEGFSYQTGVGGASIASTISLGKIMEERGIHMGLGLGGITTPMCDLLAKGLVNKLVDTQDFDQGAIESIKTNPNHFEISASEYANPFNKGAYVNKLDFVILASLEVDVN
;
A
#
# COMPACT_ATOMS: atom_id res chain seq x y z
N ILE A 1 17.20 0.80 9.27
CA ILE A 1 15.93 1.21 8.65
C ILE A 1 16.03 2.68 8.26
N GLY A 2 15.80 2.98 6.98
CA GLY A 2 15.68 4.37 6.49
C GLY A 2 14.28 4.92 6.78
N ALA A 3 14.19 6.10 7.39
CA ALA A 3 12.92 6.75 7.67
C ALA A 3 12.96 8.23 7.26
N PRO A 4 11.96 8.72 6.51
CA PRO A 4 11.85 10.12 6.09
C PRO A 4 11.92 11.12 7.23
N THR A 5 11.39 10.79 8.40
CA THR A 5 11.55 11.56 9.63
C THR A 5 11.81 10.65 10.82
N CYS A 6 12.66 11.11 11.74
CA CYS A 6 12.92 10.45 13.01
C CYS A 6 13.18 11.53 14.08
N ASP A 7 12.75 11.31 15.33
CA ASP A 7 13.18 12.14 16.45
C ASP A 7 14.44 11.60 17.11
N GLU A 8 14.99 12.35 18.05
CA GLU A 8 16.24 12.00 18.76
C GLU A 8 16.13 10.74 19.62
N TYR A 9 14.94 10.26 19.91
CA TYR A 9 14.69 9.03 20.66
C TYR A 9 14.40 7.82 19.77
N GLY A 10 14.16 8.02 18.45
CA GLY A 10 14.00 6.93 17.51
C GLY A 10 12.56 6.70 17.03
N ASN A 11 11.61 7.60 17.30
CA ASN A 11 10.28 7.49 16.70
C ASN A 11 10.35 7.82 15.22
N MET A 12 10.13 6.83 14.35
CA MET A 12 10.24 6.94 12.89
C MET A 12 8.86 7.08 12.24
N ARG A 13 8.79 7.92 11.19
CA ARG A 13 7.61 8.02 10.30
C ARG A 13 8.03 7.94 8.84
N ALA A 14 7.13 7.39 8.04
CA ALA A 14 7.30 7.22 6.60
C ALA A 14 7.11 8.50 5.78
N ASN A 15 6.73 9.59 6.42
CA ASN A 15 6.39 10.86 5.79
C ASN A 15 6.76 12.08 6.65
N GLY A 16 6.62 13.28 6.09
CA GLY A 16 6.90 14.55 6.75
C GLY A 16 8.32 15.07 6.52
N GLY A 17 9.12 14.41 5.72
CA GLY A 17 10.48 14.79 5.33
C GLY A 17 10.64 15.02 3.83
N LYS A 18 11.87 15.23 3.39
CA LYS A 18 12.21 15.38 1.97
C LYS A 18 12.27 14.05 1.22
N SER A 19 12.37 12.94 1.94
CA SER A 19 12.52 11.58 1.40
C SER A 19 11.29 10.71 1.66
N ASP A 20 10.10 11.31 1.65
CA ASP A 20 8.83 10.61 1.90
C ASP A 20 8.70 9.33 1.08
N CYS A 21 8.35 8.23 1.73
CA CYS A 21 8.21 6.90 1.11
C CYS A 21 6.83 6.27 1.29
N GLY A 22 5.92 6.95 2.00
CA GLY A 22 4.54 6.55 2.23
C GLY A 22 4.36 5.68 3.48
N VAL A 23 4.80 4.43 3.46
CA VAL A 23 4.66 3.48 4.56
C VAL A 23 5.99 2.78 4.92
N LEU A 24 6.14 2.38 6.20
CA LEU A 24 7.25 1.57 6.72
C LEU A 24 6.83 0.13 7.07
N SER A 25 5.66 -0.25 6.75
CA SER A 25 4.93 -1.49 7.03
C SER A 25 5.78 -2.75 7.32
N TYR A 26 6.60 -3.17 6.35
CA TYR A 26 7.50 -4.33 6.53
C TYR A 26 8.59 -4.05 7.55
N ALA A 27 9.14 -2.84 7.53
CA ALA A 27 10.18 -2.43 8.47
C ALA A 27 9.67 -2.35 9.92
N MET A 28 8.36 -2.19 10.16
CA MET A 28 7.77 -2.29 11.50
C MET A 28 7.98 -3.68 12.10
N VAL A 29 7.82 -4.74 11.27
CA VAL A 29 8.06 -6.12 11.71
C VAL A 29 9.55 -6.38 11.87
N ASP A 30 10.37 -5.91 10.93
CA ASP A 30 11.83 -6.05 11.02
C ASP A 30 12.37 -5.40 12.31
N ALA A 31 11.85 -4.23 12.69
CA ALA A 31 12.25 -3.56 13.92
C ALA A 31 11.95 -4.38 15.19
N GLN A 32 10.82 -5.09 15.21
CA GLN A 32 10.41 -5.91 16.37
C GLN A 32 11.25 -7.18 16.55
N TYR A 33 11.88 -7.69 15.49
CA TYR A 33 12.56 -8.98 15.50
C TYR A 33 14.06 -8.90 15.24
N ALA A 34 14.59 -7.75 14.88
CA ALA A 34 16.03 -7.56 14.67
C ALA A 34 16.77 -7.49 16.01
N ASP A 35 17.99 -8.05 16.08
CA ASP A 35 18.85 -7.95 17.26
C ASP A 35 19.27 -6.51 17.56
N LYS A 36 19.39 -5.68 16.51
CA LYS A 36 19.73 -4.26 16.58
C LYS A 36 19.00 -3.46 15.52
N VAL A 37 18.44 -2.34 15.92
CA VAL A 37 17.72 -1.41 15.05
C VAL A 37 18.41 -0.05 15.04
N VAL A 38 18.84 0.36 13.86
CA VAL A 38 19.40 1.69 13.60
C VAL A 38 18.40 2.47 12.76
N ALA A 39 17.82 3.52 13.32
CA ALA A 39 17.06 4.50 12.57
C ALA A 39 18.00 5.39 11.76
N VAL A 40 17.90 5.39 10.44
CA VAL A 40 18.68 6.25 9.55
C VAL A 40 17.73 7.28 8.94
N THR A 41 17.97 8.56 9.21
CA THR A 41 17.09 9.64 8.71
C THR A 41 17.92 10.77 8.10
N ASP A 42 17.33 11.46 7.14
CA ASP A 42 17.83 12.73 6.60
C ASP A 42 17.00 13.94 7.05
N CYS A 43 16.10 13.72 8.01
CA CYS A 43 15.29 14.76 8.63
C CYS A 43 15.04 14.43 10.11
N LEU A 44 15.97 14.89 10.97
CA LEU A 44 15.76 14.82 12.41
C LEU A 44 14.75 15.88 12.83
N VAL A 45 13.69 15.46 13.53
CA VAL A 45 12.61 16.33 14.01
C VAL A 45 12.57 16.36 15.54
N PRO A 46 11.99 17.39 16.16
CA PRO A 46 11.83 17.43 17.61
C PRO A 46 10.94 16.28 18.13
N PHE A 47 11.28 15.75 19.28
CA PHE A 47 10.43 14.81 20.03
C PHE A 47 9.12 15.49 20.51
N PRO A 48 7.96 14.80 20.46
CA PRO A 48 7.74 13.45 19.92
C PRO A 48 7.30 13.44 18.44
N ASN A 49 7.89 12.54 17.63
CA ASN A 49 7.48 12.29 16.25
C ASN A 49 6.37 11.23 16.18
N ILE A 50 5.15 11.64 16.54
CA ILE A 50 3.98 10.75 16.65
C ILE A 50 2.81 11.22 15.76
N PRO A 51 1.93 10.29 15.34
CA PRO A 51 2.00 8.83 15.53
C PRO A 51 3.22 8.25 14.81
N ALA A 52 3.97 7.39 15.48
CA ALA A 52 5.14 6.75 14.91
C ALA A 52 4.76 5.46 14.16
N SER A 53 5.31 5.25 12.97
CA SER A 53 5.25 3.96 12.26
C SER A 53 6.09 2.91 13.02
N ILE A 54 7.29 3.30 13.46
CA ILE A 54 8.15 2.50 14.33
C ILE A 54 8.43 3.31 15.58
N SER A 55 8.11 2.72 16.73
CA SER A 55 8.28 3.37 18.03
C SER A 55 9.74 3.33 18.51
N MET A 56 10.15 4.34 19.24
CA MET A 56 11.46 4.41 19.89
C MET A 56 11.77 3.19 20.77
N VAL A 57 10.75 2.44 21.22
CA VAL A 57 10.96 1.25 22.06
C VAL A 57 11.62 0.10 21.31
N ASP A 58 11.57 0.11 19.99
CA ASP A 58 12.18 -0.88 19.10
C ASP A 58 13.50 -0.39 18.47
N VAL A 59 14.03 0.80 18.90
CA VAL A 59 15.17 1.45 18.24
C VAL A 59 16.35 1.54 19.21
N ASP A 60 17.52 1.04 18.79
CA ASP A 60 18.76 1.12 19.57
C ASP A 60 19.56 2.39 19.27
N TYR A 61 19.58 2.86 18.01
CA TYR A 61 20.44 3.96 17.58
C TYR A 61 19.73 4.85 16.56
N VAL A 62 20.02 6.14 16.61
CA VAL A 62 19.61 7.12 15.59
C VAL A 62 20.83 7.63 14.85
N CYS A 63 20.83 7.56 13.53
CA CYS A 63 21.87 8.03 12.65
C CYS A 63 21.30 9.07 11.68
N VAL A 64 21.83 10.28 11.70
CA VAL A 64 21.44 11.35 10.78
C VAL A 64 22.42 11.39 9.61
N VAL A 65 21.88 11.40 8.40
CA VAL A 65 22.65 11.44 7.14
C VAL A 65 22.16 12.57 6.24
N ASP A 66 22.91 12.90 5.21
CA ASP A 66 22.51 13.96 4.28
C ASP A 66 21.31 13.56 3.39
N GLU A 67 21.25 12.29 2.99
CA GLU A 67 20.21 11.74 2.10
C GLU A 67 20.03 10.23 2.37
N ILE A 68 18.80 9.79 2.56
CA ILE A 68 18.45 8.35 2.66
C ILE A 68 17.97 7.76 1.34
N GLY A 69 17.57 8.59 0.40
CA GLY A 69 17.11 8.17 -0.91
C GLY A 69 16.38 9.28 -1.68
N ASN A 70 16.10 9.00 -2.94
CA ASN A 70 15.36 9.92 -3.81
C ASN A 70 13.92 9.42 -4.03
N PRO A 71 12.91 10.04 -3.43
CA PRO A 71 11.51 9.61 -3.56
C PRO A 71 10.99 9.67 -4.99
N ALA A 72 11.53 10.56 -5.84
CA ALA A 72 11.15 10.62 -7.26
C ALA A 72 11.49 9.34 -8.05
N LYS A 73 12.31 8.46 -7.50
CA LYS A 73 12.64 7.16 -8.10
C LYS A 73 11.73 6.02 -7.64
N ILE A 74 10.82 6.27 -6.70
CA ILE A 74 9.85 5.26 -6.26
C ILE A 74 8.90 5.00 -7.43
N ALA A 75 8.78 3.72 -7.80
CA ALA A 75 7.87 3.20 -8.84
C ALA A 75 8.05 3.77 -10.25
N THR A 76 9.26 4.05 -10.67
CA THR A 76 9.52 4.58 -12.02
C THR A 76 9.22 3.60 -13.18
N GLY A 77 8.80 2.36 -12.92
CA GLY A 77 8.62 1.37 -13.98
C GLY A 77 7.51 0.33 -13.82
N ALA A 78 7.20 -0.10 -12.60
CA ALA A 78 6.31 -1.22 -12.36
C ALA A 78 4.82 -0.84 -12.36
N ALA A 79 4.47 0.30 -11.77
CA ALA A 79 3.10 0.75 -11.58
C ALA A 79 2.58 1.61 -12.76
N LYS A 80 2.67 1.11 -13.99
CA LYS A 80 2.16 1.82 -15.17
C LYS A 80 1.00 1.09 -15.82
N PRO A 81 -0.07 1.81 -16.24
CA PRO A 81 -1.09 1.23 -17.10
C PRO A 81 -0.46 0.62 -18.35
N THR A 82 -0.92 -0.56 -18.73
CA THR A 82 -0.40 -1.26 -19.89
C THR A 82 -1.03 -0.76 -21.19
N THR A 83 -0.24 -0.75 -22.28
CA THR A 83 -0.73 -0.58 -23.65
C THR A 83 -0.73 -1.90 -24.43
N ASP A 84 -0.27 -3.00 -23.82
CA ASP A 84 -0.29 -4.33 -24.44
C ASP A 84 -1.73 -4.83 -24.51
N VAL A 85 -2.23 -5.04 -25.71
CA VAL A 85 -3.60 -5.49 -26.00
C VAL A 85 -3.94 -6.79 -25.27
N ARG A 86 -2.99 -7.74 -25.15
CA ARG A 86 -3.21 -9.00 -24.43
C ARG A 86 -3.46 -8.77 -22.95
N LYS A 87 -2.68 -7.88 -22.33
CA LYS A 87 -2.85 -7.53 -20.91
C LYS A 87 -4.15 -6.77 -20.67
N ILE A 88 -4.56 -5.93 -21.62
CA ILE A 88 -5.87 -5.25 -21.57
C ILE A 88 -7.00 -6.27 -21.67
N MET A 89 -6.92 -7.24 -22.58
CA MET A 89 -7.90 -8.32 -22.68
C MET A 89 -7.95 -9.18 -21.40
N MET A 90 -6.79 -9.51 -20.82
CA MET A 90 -6.74 -10.21 -19.52
C MET A 90 -7.46 -9.42 -18.44
N ALA A 91 -7.19 -8.13 -18.35
CA ALA A 91 -7.85 -7.22 -17.39
C ALA A 91 -9.37 -7.20 -17.58
N ASP A 92 -9.84 -7.15 -18.83
CA ASP A 92 -11.27 -7.18 -19.16
C ASP A 92 -11.93 -8.50 -18.73
N TYR A 93 -11.30 -9.65 -18.99
CA TYR A 93 -11.80 -10.94 -18.51
C TYR A 93 -11.81 -11.05 -16.99
N CYS A 94 -10.74 -10.61 -16.31
CA CYS A 94 -10.69 -10.57 -14.84
C CYS A 94 -11.82 -9.70 -14.28
N THR A 95 -12.02 -8.53 -14.83
CA THR A 95 -13.09 -7.63 -14.40
C THR A 95 -14.47 -8.24 -14.63
N LYS A 96 -14.70 -8.83 -15.80
CA LYS A 96 -15.95 -9.55 -16.10
C LYS A 96 -16.19 -10.71 -15.13
N PHE A 97 -15.14 -11.44 -14.77
CA PHE A 97 -15.26 -12.50 -13.76
C PHE A 97 -15.71 -11.92 -12.42
N VAL A 98 -15.00 -10.92 -11.90
CA VAL A 98 -15.29 -10.29 -10.60
C VAL A 98 -16.74 -9.82 -10.53
N VAL A 99 -17.21 -9.04 -11.51
CA VAL A 99 -18.52 -8.41 -11.48
C VAL A 99 -19.71 -9.36 -11.69
N ASN A 100 -19.45 -10.62 -12.07
CA ASN A 100 -20.45 -11.67 -12.22
C ASN A 100 -20.45 -12.66 -11.03
N THR A 101 -19.66 -12.43 -10.00
CA THR A 101 -19.68 -13.23 -8.77
C THR A 101 -20.66 -12.62 -7.74
N PRO A 102 -21.17 -13.42 -6.79
CA PRO A 102 -22.03 -12.92 -5.71
C PRO A 102 -21.27 -12.03 -4.70
N TYR A 103 -19.95 -11.99 -4.77
CA TYR A 103 -19.08 -11.18 -3.90
C TYR A 103 -18.96 -9.73 -4.36
N PHE A 104 -19.27 -9.45 -5.64
CA PHE A 104 -19.30 -8.08 -6.16
C PHE A 104 -20.59 -7.38 -5.74
N LYS A 105 -20.59 -6.81 -4.56
CA LYS A 105 -21.72 -6.13 -3.92
C LYS A 105 -21.21 -4.94 -3.13
N GLU A 106 -22.12 -4.08 -2.67
CA GLU A 106 -21.78 -2.95 -1.83
C GLU A 106 -20.91 -3.37 -0.65
N GLY A 107 -19.79 -2.67 -0.43
CA GLY A 107 -18.85 -2.91 0.65
C GLY A 107 -17.85 -4.05 0.41
N PHE A 108 -17.76 -4.60 -0.82
CA PHE A 108 -16.76 -5.65 -1.14
C PHE A 108 -15.32 -5.17 -0.88
N SER A 109 -14.40 -6.12 -0.72
CA SER A 109 -12.98 -5.86 -0.47
C SER A 109 -12.12 -6.38 -1.61
N TYR A 110 -11.04 -5.65 -1.90
CA TYR A 110 -10.23 -5.89 -3.09
C TYR A 110 -8.75 -5.59 -2.87
N GLN A 111 -7.92 -6.46 -3.44
CA GLN A 111 -6.47 -6.26 -3.55
C GLN A 111 -6.04 -6.43 -5.00
N THR A 112 -5.11 -5.62 -5.43
CA THR A 112 -4.51 -5.71 -6.77
C THR A 112 -3.00 -5.72 -6.71
N GLY A 113 -2.37 -6.40 -7.67
CA GLY A 113 -0.93 -6.30 -7.88
C GLY A 113 -0.54 -5.08 -8.72
N VAL A 114 0.76 -4.82 -8.82
CA VAL A 114 1.34 -3.69 -9.57
C VAL A 114 1.54 -3.96 -11.06
N GLY A 115 1.29 -5.16 -11.53
CA GLY A 115 1.44 -5.50 -12.94
C GLY A 115 0.45 -4.75 -13.82
N GLY A 116 0.83 -4.45 -15.05
CA GLY A 116 0.00 -3.65 -15.98
C GLY A 116 -1.41 -4.22 -16.21
N ALA A 117 -1.60 -5.55 -16.21
CA ALA A 117 -2.92 -6.17 -16.30
C ALA A 117 -3.74 -5.96 -15.01
N SER A 118 -3.11 -6.09 -13.83
CA SER A 118 -3.76 -5.86 -12.54
C SER A 118 -4.23 -4.41 -12.39
N ILE A 119 -3.39 -3.44 -12.76
CA ILE A 119 -3.74 -2.02 -12.78
C ILE A 119 -4.90 -1.75 -13.75
N ALA A 120 -4.83 -2.32 -14.96
CA ALA A 120 -5.91 -2.17 -15.95
C ALA A 120 -7.23 -2.77 -15.45
N SER A 121 -7.20 -3.89 -14.70
CA SER A 121 -8.38 -4.47 -14.05
C SER A 121 -8.97 -3.52 -13.01
N THR A 122 -8.15 -2.87 -12.20
CA THR A 122 -8.60 -1.89 -11.20
C THR A 122 -9.29 -0.70 -11.87
N ILE A 123 -8.72 -0.16 -12.95
CA ILE A 123 -9.30 0.95 -13.72
C ILE A 123 -10.64 0.54 -14.33
N SER A 124 -10.73 -0.66 -14.92
CA SER A 124 -11.96 -1.18 -15.51
C SER A 124 -13.04 -1.45 -14.46
N LEU A 125 -12.64 -2.00 -13.31
CA LEU A 125 -13.54 -2.25 -12.19
C LEU A 125 -14.14 -0.94 -11.65
N GLY A 126 -13.30 0.10 -11.50
CA GLY A 126 -13.75 1.42 -11.05
C GLY A 126 -14.84 2.02 -11.93
N LYS A 127 -14.77 1.85 -13.26
CA LYS A 127 -15.83 2.31 -14.18
C LYS A 127 -17.15 1.58 -13.92
N ILE A 128 -17.10 0.26 -13.74
CA ILE A 128 -18.31 -0.54 -13.48
C ILE A 128 -18.90 -0.23 -12.10
N MET A 129 -18.03 0.03 -11.11
CA MET A 129 -18.48 0.49 -9.78
C MET A 129 -19.25 1.81 -9.89
N GLU A 130 -18.72 2.77 -10.63
CA GLU A 130 -19.36 4.07 -10.87
C GLU A 130 -20.70 3.91 -11.63
N GLU A 131 -20.75 3.09 -12.69
CA GLU A 131 -21.95 2.81 -13.47
C GLU A 131 -23.06 2.10 -12.66
N ARG A 132 -22.67 1.22 -11.73
CA ARG A 132 -23.63 0.42 -10.94
C ARG A 132 -23.93 1.02 -9.57
N GLY A 133 -23.24 2.09 -9.17
CA GLY A 133 -23.36 2.70 -7.84
C GLY A 133 -22.94 1.75 -6.73
N ILE A 134 -21.92 0.90 -6.96
CA ILE A 134 -21.37 -0.03 -5.99
C ILE A 134 -20.04 0.52 -5.49
N HIS A 135 -19.86 0.57 -4.16
CA HIS A 135 -18.64 1.06 -3.52
C HIS A 135 -17.85 -0.10 -2.91
N MET A 136 -16.53 0.01 -3.03
CA MET A 136 -15.58 -0.86 -2.34
C MET A 136 -15.47 -0.43 -0.87
N GLY A 137 -15.65 -1.36 0.05
CA GLY A 137 -15.48 -1.11 1.48
C GLY A 137 -14.02 -0.97 1.89
N LEU A 138 -13.17 -1.83 1.32
CA LEU A 138 -11.77 -1.95 1.70
C LEU A 138 -10.89 -2.25 0.48
N GLY A 139 -9.93 -1.39 0.18
CA GLY A 139 -8.77 -1.68 -0.65
C GLY A 139 -7.59 -2.02 0.23
N LEU A 140 -6.87 -3.11 -0.06
CA LEU A 140 -5.84 -3.65 0.84
C LEU A 140 -4.56 -4.00 0.09
N GLY A 141 -3.45 -3.95 0.77
CA GLY A 141 -2.14 -4.45 0.32
C GLY A 141 -1.26 -3.35 -0.22
N GLY A 142 -0.57 -3.60 -1.31
CA GLY A 142 0.20 -2.56 -1.99
C GLY A 142 -0.72 -1.63 -2.78
N ILE A 143 -0.57 -0.34 -2.60
CA ILE A 143 -1.46 0.68 -3.17
C ILE A 143 -0.80 1.37 -4.35
N THR A 144 -1.62 1.71 -5.34
CA THR A 144 -1.22 2.43 -6.56
C THR A 144 -2.13 3.63 -6.80
N THR A 145 -1.67 4.60 -7.59
CA THR A 145 -2.45 5.79 -7.96
C THR A 145 -3.89 5.48 -8.38
N PRO A 146 -4.20 4.48 -9.25
CA PRO A 146 -5.58 4.16 -9.59
C PRO A 146 -6.49 3.81 -8.40
N MET A 147 -5.96 3.15 -7.37
CA MET A 147 -6.73 2.90 -6.14
C MET A 147 -6.97 4.18 -5.35
N CYS A 148 -5.97 5.07 -5.30
CA CYS A 148 -6.10 6.39 -4.68
C CYS A 148 -7.11 7.28 -5.41
N ASP A 149 -7.15 7.20 -6.74
CA ASP A 149 -8.13 7.91 -7.55
C ASP A 149 -9.57 7.45 -7.25
N LEU A 150 -9.77 6.14 -7.05
CA LEU A 150 -11.07 5.59 -6.63
C LEU A 150 -11.45 6.05 -5.22
N LEU A 151 -10.49 6.12 -4.29
CA LEU A 151 -10.71 6.68 -2.95
C LEU A 151 -11.10 8.16 -3.02
N ALA A 152 -10.39 8.95 -3.81
CA ALA A 152 -10.66 10.38 -3.99
C ALA A 152 -12.05 10.64 -4.61
N LYS A 153 -12.53 9.73 -5.46
CA LYS A 153 -13.88 9.76 -6.04
C LYS A 153 -14.98 9.27 -5.09
N GLY A 154 -14.63 8.76 -3.90
CA GLY A 154 -15.58 8.17 -2.97
C GLY A 154 -16.07 6.76 -3.35
N LEU A 155 -15.47 6.13 -4.36
CA LEU A 155 -15.79 4.76 -4.78
C LEU A 155 -15.14 3.70 -3.88
N VAL A 156 -14.15 4.07 -3.09
CA VAL A 156 -13.51 3.24 -2.07
C VAL A 156 -13.65 3.92 -0.72
N ASN A 157 -14.10 3.20 0.30
CA ASN A 157 -14.29 3.78 1.62
C ASN A 157 -12.98 3.92 2.40
N LYS A 158 -12.12 2.91 2.33
CA LYS A 158 -10.84 2.86 3.06
C LYS A 158 -9.76 2.18 2.22
N LEU A 159 -8.54 2.74 2.27
CA LEU A 159 -7.33 2.05 1.83
C LEU A 159 -6.49 1.69 3.04
N VAL A 160 -5.99 0.46 3.06
CA VAL A 160 -5.13 -0.07 4.12
C VAL A 160 -3.86 -0.58 3.47
N ASP A 161 -2.77 0.15 3.68
CA ASP A 161 -1.56 0.09 2.87
C ASP A 161 -0.41 -0.59 3.58
N THR A 162 0.26 -1.49 2.86
CA THR A 162 1.50 -2.14 3.27
C THR A 162 2.69 -1.76 2.40
N GLN A 163 2.46 -1.13 1.25
CA GLN A 163 3.51 -0.69 0.35
C GLN A 163 2.98 0.32 -0.67
N ASP A 164 3.53 1.53 -0.69
CA ASP A 164 3.27 2.49 -1.75
C ASP A 164 4.06 2.14 -3.00
N PHE A 165 3.36 1.95 -4.12
CA PHE A 165 3.98 1.56 -5.38
C PHE A 165 4.25 2.73 -6.33
N ASP A 166 3.75 3.91 -6.02
CA ASP A 166 3.96 5.12 -6.83
C ASP A 166 3.73 6.40 -6.03
N GLN A 167 4.07 7.53 -6.65
CA GLN A 167 3.96 8.86 -6.02
C GLN A 167 2.53 9.23 -5.62
N GLY A 168 1.52 8.76 -6.36
CA GLY A 168 0.12 9.02 -6.02
C GLY A 168 -0.32 8.33 -4.74
N ALA A 169 0.21 7.14 -4.45
CA ALA A 169 -0.04 6.45 -3.19
C ALA A 169 0.62 7.20 -2.02
N ILE A 170 1.90 7.61 -2.16
CA ILE A 170 2.62 8.40 -1.16
C ILE A 170 1.89 9.72 -0.85
N GLU A 171 1.39 10.42 -1.86
CA GLU A 171 0.66 11.66 -1.65
C GLU A 171 -0.71 11.41 -1.03
N SER A 172 -1.40 10.34 -1.42
CA SER A 172 -2.70 9.98 -0.88
C SER A 172 -2.65 9.67 0.61
N ILE A 173 -1.67 8.90 1.08
CA ILE A 173 -1.57 8.56 2.51
C ILE A 173 -1.25 9.76 3.39
N LYS A 174 -0.61 10.79 2.84
CA LYS A 174 -0.32 12.05 3.54
C LYS A 174 -1.55 12.94 3.69
N THR A 175 -2.44 12.91 2.70
CA THR A 175 -3.51 13.91 2.56
C THR A 175 -4.91 13.37 2.78
N ASN A 176 -5.12 12.06 2.59
CA ASN A 176 -6.44 11.45 2.72
C ASN A 176 -6.60 10.70 4.06
N PRO A 177 -7.51 11.12 4.94
CA PRO A 177 -7.71 10.50 6.25
C PRO A 177 -8.31 9.09 6.18
N ASN A 178 -8.69 8.61 5.00
CA ASN A 178 -9.19 7.26 4.76
C ASN A 178 -8.14 6.32 4.14
N HIS A 179 -6.88 6.76 4.10
CA HIS A 179 -5.74 5.96 3.68
C HIS A 179 -4.83 5.71 4.89
N PHE A 180 -4.61 4.45 5.26
CA PHE A 180 -3.96 4.05 6.51
C PHE A 180 -2.78 3.14 6.26
N GLU A 181 -1.69 3.39 6.98
CA GLU A 181 -0.57 2.48 7.09
C GLU A 181 -0.89 1.35 8.06
N ILE A 182 -0.48 0.13 7.73
CA ILE A 182 -0.48 -1.04 8.61
C ILE A 182 0.83 -1.80 8.51
N SER A 183 1.17 -2.54 9.56
CA SER A 183 2.32 -3.45 9.52
C SER A 183 2.05 -4.68 8.64
N ALA A 184 3.11 -5.29 8.12
CA ALA A 184 3.01 -6.56 7.39
C ALA A 184 2.41 -7.68 8.26
N SER A 185 2.59 -7.61 9.59
CA SER A 185 1.97 -8.55 10.53
C SER A 185 0.45 -8.36 10.61
N GLU A 186 -0.05 -7.13 10.67
CA GLU A 186 -1.48 -6.85 10.62
C GLU A 186 -2.08 -7.25 9.27
N TYR A 187 -1.32 -7.07 8.20
CA TYR A 187 -1.74 -7.43 6.85
C TYR A 187 -2.00 -8.93 6.71
N ALA A 188 -0.99 -9.78 6.92
CA ALA A 188 -1.03 -11.17 6.46
C ALA A 188 -0.36 -12.20 7.39
N ASN A 189 -0.07 -11.87 8.65
CA ASN A 189 0.50 -12.86 9.57
C ASN A 189 -0.51 -14.00 9.83
N PRO A 190 -0.19 -15.25 9.49
CA PRO A 190 -1.11 -16.38 9.61
C PRO A 190 -1.50 -16.72 11.06
N PHE A 191 -0.73 -16.25 12.03
CA PHE A 191 -1.03 -16.43 13.46
C PHE A 191 -1.97 -15.35 14.02
N ASN A 192 -2.21 -14.26 13.28
CA ASN A 192 -3.11 -13.21 13.68
C ASN A 192 -4.55 -13.54 13.30
N LYS A 193 -5.43 -13.72 14.31
CA LYS A 193 -6.86 -14.01 14.07
C LYS A 193 -7.58 -12.94 13.27
N GLY A 194 -7.15 -11.69 13.40
CA GLY A 194 -7.74 -10.53 12.76
C GLY A 194 -6.93 -9.98 11.57
N ALA A 195 -6.01 -10.76 10.98
CA ALA A 195 -5.24 -10.30 9.82
C ALA A 195 -6.16 -9.78 8.71
N TYR A 196 -5.81 -8.63 8.14
CA TYR A 196 -6.65 -7.94 7.15
C TYR A 196 -6.90 -8.79 5.90
N VAL A 197 -5.93 -9.63 5.49
CA VAL A 197 -6.06 -10.53 4.35
C VAL A 197 -7.27 -11.48 4.48
N ASN A 198 -7.68 -11.82 5.71
CA ASN A 198 -8.85 -12.67 5.96
C ASN A 198 -10.19 -11.99 5.65
N LYS A 199 -10.18 -10.69 5.34
CA LYS A 199 -11.37 -9.90 4.99
C LYS A 199 -11.51 -9.68 3.48
N LEU A 200 -10.56 -10.18 2.66
CA LEU A 200 -10.56 -9.96 1.22
C LEU A 200 -11.57 -10.86 0.51
N ASP A 201 -12.42 -10.25 -0.32
CA ASP A 201 -13.30 -10.95 -1.26
C ASP A 201 -12.58 -11.28 -2.56
N PHE A 202 -11.69 -10.37 -3.02
CA PHE A 202 -10.97 -10.52 -4.28
C PHE A 202 -9.50 -10.15 -4.17
N VAL A 203 -8.67 -10.97 -4.83
CA VAL A 203 -7.25 -10.69 -5.04
C VAL A 203 -6.91 -10.90 -6.50
N ILE A 204 -6.41 -9.88 -7.19
CA ILE A 204 -5.97 -9.95 -8.59
C ILE A 204 -4.47 -9.79 -8.65
N LEU A 205 -3.77 -10.89 -8.84
CA LEU A 205 -2.32 -10.95 -8.94
C LEU A 205 -1.90 -11.65 -10.23
N ALA A 206 -0.70 -11.31 -10.73
CA ALA A 206 -0.09 -12.02 -11.84
C ALA A 206 0.76 -13.19 -11.32
N SER A 207 0.73 -14.32 -12.02
CA SER A 207 1.63 -15.44 -11.80
C SER A 207 2.41 -15.77 -13.07
N LEU A 208 3.63 -16.32 -12.91
CA LEU A 208 4.45 -16.81 -14.03
C LEU A 208 4.02 -18.21 -14.44
N GLU A 209 3.67 -19.02 -13.50
CA GLU A 209 3.24 -20.41 -13.68
C GLU A 209 2.03 -20.72 -12.82
N VAL A 210 1.16 -21.59 -13.32
CA VAL A 210 0.01 -22.12 -12.61
C VAL A 210 0.00 -23.63 -12.86
N ASP A 211 0.07 -24.42 -11.80
CA ASP A 211 -0.16 -25.85 -11.88
C ASP A 211 -1.63 -26.21 -11.68
N VAL A 212 -1.96 -27.47 -11.85
CA VAL A 212 -3.34 -27.98 -11.74
C VAL A 212 -3.61 -28.74 -10.43
N ASN A 213 -2.66 -28.70 -9.50
CA ASN A 213 -2.77 -29.39 -8.22
C ASN A 213 -3.22 -28.46 -7.10
#